data_cce8e915c7f5c8756513e420f2d19e91
#
_entry.id   cce8e915c7f5c8756513e420f2d19e91
#
_cell.length_a   1.000
_cell.length_b   1.000
_cell.length_c   1.000
_cell.angle_alpha   90.00
_cell.angle_beta   90.00
_cell.angle_gamma   90.00
#
_symmetry.space_group_name_H-M   'P 1'
#
loop_
_entity.id
_entity.type
_entity.pdbx_description
1 polymer ?
#
loop_
_entity_poly.entity_id
_entity_poly.type
_entity_poly.pdbx_seq_one_letter_code
_entity_poly.pdbx_strand_id
1 'polypeptide(L)'
;MDDLKQLIREVPDFPKPGINFYDITTLLKHPEGLRRTVDALSDQFRGERVDTVVGIEARGFIFAPAIAYHLGAGFVPVRKPRKLPAECASISYELEYGQDTLEIHRDAVGEGHRVLIADDLLATGGTAKAVVDLVEGLGGRVVGLAFVVELEFLPGRKRLEGYDVRSLLKYQS
;
A
#
# COMPACT_ATOMS: atom_id res chain seq x y z
N MET A 1 14.75 12.93 -1.57
CA MET A 1 13.74 11.99 -2.12
C MET A 1 13.11 12.46 -3.42
N ASP A 2 12.83 13.75 -3.54
CA ASP A 2 12.14 14.25 -4.75
C ASP A 2 12.91 14.00 -6.06
N ASP A 3 14.22 13.80 -5.99
CA ASP A 3 15.00 13.40 -7.16
C ASP A 3 14.56 12.06 -7.77
N LEU A 4 13.94 11.19 -6.95
CA LEU A 4 13.38 9.92 -7.46
C LEU A 4 12.20 10.14 -8.42
N LYS A 5 11.53 11.29 -8.33
CA LYS A 5 10.46 11.64 -9.28
C LYS A 5 10.95 11.67 -10.72
N GLN A 6 12.22 12.01 -10.92
CA GLN A 6 12.83 12.04 -12.26
C GLN A 6 12.90 10.65 -12.90
N LEU A 7 12.81 9.59 -12.09
CA LEU A 7 12.80 8.21 -12.56
C LEU A 7 11.40 7.69 -12.85
N ILE A 8 10.37 8.44 -12.48
CA ILE A 8 8.97 8.05 -12.71
C ILE A 8 8.49 8.64 -14.03
N ARG A 9 7.91 7.78 -14.85
CA ARG A 9 7.37 8.20 -16.15
C ARG A 9 5.96 8.73 -15.98
N GLU A 10 5.69 9.90 -16.54
CA GLU A 10 4.33 10.41 -16.62
C GLU A 10 3.72 9.96 -17.96
N VAL A 11 2.49 9.45 -17.88
CA VAL A 11 1.73 9.00 -19.04
C VAL A 11 0.43 9.81 -19.09
N PRO A 12 0.39 10.90 -19.89
CA PRO A 12 -0.82 11.70 -20.02
C PRO A 12 -1.96 10.88 -20.61
N ASP A 13 -3.19 11.21 -20.20
CA ASP A 13 -4.41 10.62 -20.74
C ASP A 13 -4.45 9.07 -20.63
N PHE A 14 -3.97 8.54 -19.53
CA PHE A 14 -4.01 7.11 -19.24
C PHE A 14 -4.61 6.85 -17.85
N PRO A 15 -5.52 5.87 -17.69
CA PRO A 15 -6.10 4.98 -18.69
C PRO A 15 -7.18 5.65 -19.56
N LYS A 16 -7.50 6.90 -19.30
CA LYS A 16 -8.50 7.66 -20.04
C LYS A 16 -8.13 9.15 -20.10
N PRO A 17 -8.70 9.92 -21.03
CA PRO A 17 -8.43 11.35 -21.14
C PRO A 17 -8.60 12.11 -19.83
N GLY A 18 -7.70 13.04 -19.55
CA GLY A 18 -7.71 13.89 -18.36
C GLY A 18 -6.98 13.31 -17.16
N ILE A 19 -6.54 12.06 -17.21
CA ILE A 19 -5.78 11.42 -16.11
C ILE A 19 -4.30 11.37 -16.49
N ASN A 20 -3.45 11.97 -15.64
CA ASN A 20 -2.00 11.83 -15.75
C ASN A 20 -1.56 10.67 -14.86
N PHE A 21 -1.08 9.60 -15.47
CA PHE A 21 -0.68 8.39 -14.77
C PHE A 21 0.81 8.42 -14.45
N TYR A 22 1.14 8.15 -13.20
CA TYR A 22 2.53 8.06 -12.74
C TYR A 22 2.98 6.60 -12.77
N ASP A 23 3.78 6.26 -13.76
CA ASP A 23 4.27 4.90 -13.98
C ASP A 23 5.56 4.67 -13.21
N ILE A 24 5.48 3.88 -12.15
CA ILE A 24 6.64 3.58 -11.31
C ILE A 24 7.54 2.48 -11.89
N THR A 25 7.14 1.83 -12.99
CA THR A 25 7.98 0.74 -13.54
C THR A 25 9.34 1.24 -13.98
N THR A 26 9.45 2.49 -14.40
CA THR A 26 10.73 3.10 -14.76
C THR A 26 11.61 3.36 -13.54
N LEU A 27 11.01 3.67 -12.40
CA LEU A 27 11.71 3.75 -11.10
C LEU A 27 12.20 2.36 -10.68
N LEU A 28 11.33 1.35 -10.79
CA LEU A 28 11.63 -0.02 -10.37
C LEU A 28 12.74 -0.67 -11.18
N LYS A 29 12.83 -0.39 -12.49
CA LYS A 29 13.89 -0.96 -13.33
C LYS A 29 15.26 -0.33 -13.09
N HIS A 30 15.31 0.80 -12.40
CA HIS A 30 16.56 1.49 -12.07
C HIS A 30 17.11 0.93 -10.76
N PRO A 31 18.28 0.24 -10.76
CA PRO A 31 18.76 -0.46 -9.57
C PRO A 31 18.85 0.42 -8.32
N GLU A 32 19.42 1.60 -8.47
CA GLU A 32 19.55 2.55 -7.38
C GLU A 32 18.18 3.13 -6.95
N GLY A 33 17.28 3.35 -7.92
CA GLY A 33 15.92 3.83 -7.65
C GLY A 33 15.12 2.82 -6.84
N LEU A 34 15.15 1.57 -7.21
CA LEU A 34 14.49 0.48 -6.47
C LEU A 34 15.06 0.37 -5.06
N ARG A 35 16.38 0.32 -4.93
CA ARG A 35 17.04 0.19 -3.63
C ARG A 35 16.67 1.35 -2.71
N ARG A 36 16.81 2.58 -3.17
CA ARG A 36 16.51 3.78 -2.37
C ARG A 36 15.05 3.83 -1.95
N THR A 37 14.14 3.41 -2.83
CA THR A 37 12.71 3.38 -2.52
C THR A 37 12.42 2.40 -1.39
N VAL A 38 12.93 1.18 -1.49
CA VAL A 38 12.71 0.15 -0.45
C VAL A 38 13.36 0.58 0.87
N ASP A 39 14.59 1.07 0.83
CA ASP A 39 15.30 1.52 2.03
C ASP A 39 14.55 2.66 2.72
N ALA A 40 14.09 3.66 1.97
CA ALA A 40 13.39 4.80 2.52
C ALA A 40 12.02 4.42 3.13
N LEU A 41 11.27 3.54 2.48
CA LEU A 41 10.01 3.02 3.03
C LEU A 41 10.26 2.28 4.35
N SER A 42 11.28 1.44 4.39
CA SER A 42 11.62 0.66 5.58
C SER A 42 12.11 1.55 6.71
N ASP A 43 12.99 2.52 6.40
CA ASP A 43 13.59 3.39 7.39
C ASP A 43 12.56 4.24 8.14
N GLN A 44 11.46 4.61 7.49
CA GLN A 44 10.39 5.37 8.13
C GLN A 44 9.75 4.63 9.32
N PHE A 45 9.84 3.31 9.36
CA PHE A 45 9.20 2.48 10.38
C PHE A 45 10.18 1.68 11.23
N ARG A 46 11.49 1.93 11.13
CA ARG A 46 12.49 1.18 11.91
C ARG A 46 12.35 1.33 13.41
N GLY A 47 11.83 2.45 13.87
CA GLY A 47 11.59 2.69 15.29
C GLY A 47 10.29 2.08 15.80
N GLU A 48 9.47 1.53 14.91
CA GLU A 48 8.19 0.95 15.24
C GLU A 48 8.32 -0.57 15.38
N ARG A 49 7.62 -1.15 16.35
CA ARG A 49 7.47 -2.59 16.38
C ARG A 49 6.44 -2.99 15.33
N VAL A 50 6.85 -3.79 14.36
CA VAL A 50 5.97 -4.31 13.31
C VAL A 50 6.06 -5.83 13.32
N ASP A 51 4.94 -6.50 13.54
CA ASP A 51 4.87 -7.96 13.50
C ASP A 51 4.66 -8.47 12.08
N THR A 52 3.87 -7.74 11.29
CA THR A 52 3.47 -8.16 9.95
C THR A 52 3.35 -6.95 9.03
N VAL A 53 3.82 -7.11 7.80
CA VAL A 53 3.57 -6.15 6.72
C VAL A 53 2.55 -6.75 5.77
N VAL A 54 1.44 -6.07 5.59
CA VAL A 54 0.38 -6.46 4.67
C VAL A 54 0.58 -5.74 3.34
N GLY A 55 0.67 -6.49 2.26
CA GLY A 55 0.75 -5.95 0.91
C GLY A 55 -0.53 -6.18 0.12
N ILE A 56 -0.86 -5.23 -0.74
CA ILE A 56 -2.09 -5.24 -1.52
C ILE A 56 -1.78 -5.62 -2.97
N GLU A 57 -2.47 -6.64 -3.50
CA GLU A 57 -2.37 -7.02 -4.92
C GLU A 57 -2.72 -5.81 -5.81
N ALA A 58 -1.93 -5.48 -6.82
CA ALA A 58 -0.77 -6.26 -7.29
C ALA A 58 0.56 -5.59 -6.93
N ARG A 59 0.71 -4.28 -7.09
CA ARG A 59 2.01 -3.59 -6.98
C ARG A 59 2.49 -3.45 -5.54
N GLY A 60 1.60 -3.51 -4.56
CA GLY A 60 2.00 -3.58 -3.15
C GLY A 60 2.86 -4.80 -2.82
N PHE A 61 2.73 -5.88 -3.60
CA PHE A 61 3.55 -7.09 -3.44
C PHE A 61 5.02 -6.89 -3.79
N ILE A 62 5.34 -5.82 -4.50
CA ILE A 62 6.74 -5.47 -4.81
C ILE A 62 7.43 -4.94 -3.57
N PHE A 63 6.74 -4.13 -2.78
CA PHE A 63 7.32 -3.40 -1.66
C PHE A 63 7.13 -4.08 -0.32
N ALA A 64 5.96 -4.64 -0.05
CA ALA A 64 5.61 -5.18 1.26
C ALA A 64 6.55 -6.28 1.74
N PRO A 65 6.90 -7.32 0.94
CA PRO A 65 7.84 -8.34 1.42
C PRO A 65 9.25 -7.78 1.62
N ALA A 66 9.67 -6.82 0.83
CA ALA A 66 10.98 -6.19 1.00
C ALA A 66 11.03 -5.38 2.32
N ILE A 67 9.98 -4.62 2.61
CA ILE A 67 9.86 -3.89 3.88
C ILE A 67 9.84 -4.87 5.05
N ALA A 68 9.05 -5.95 4.95
CA ALA A 68 8.97 -6.98 5.98
C ALA A 68 10.35 -7.56 6.28
N TYR A 69 11.11 -7.90 5.24
CA TYR A 69 12.46 -8.42 5.38
C TYR A 69 13.37 -7.45 6.14
N HIS A 70 13.33 -6.17 5.78
CA HIS A 70 14.16 -5.14 6.44
C HIS A 70 13.76 -4.88 7.89
N LEU A 71 12.49 -5.03 8.22
CA LEU A 71 11.97 -4.78 9.57
C LEU A 71 11.97 -6.02 10.46
N GLY A 72 12.34 -7.19 9.93
CA GLY A 72 12.26 -8.44 10.67
C GLY A 72 10.82 -8.88 10.96
N ALA A 73 9.88 -8.51 10.08
CA ALA A 73 8.47 -8.84 10.17
C ALA A 73 8.08 -9.93 9.19
N GLY A 74 6.89 -10.51 9.37
CA GLY A 74 6.28 -11.39 8.38
C GLY A 74 5.58 -10.60 7.27
N PHE A 75 5.22 -11.27 6.19
CA PHE A 75 4.46 -10.70 5.08
C PHE A 75 3.12 -11.43 4.91
N VAL A 76 2.05 -10.66 4.71
CA VAL A 76 0.71 -11.17 4.46
C VAL A 76 0.14 -10.53 3.19
N PRO A 77 -0.32 -11.33 2.21
CA PRO A 77 -0.98 -10.82 1.03
C PRO A 77 -2.46 -10.53 1.27
N VAL A 78 -2.93 -9.41 0.75
CA VAL A 78 -4.35 -9.12 0.54
C VAL A 78 -4.59 -9.20 -0.95
N ARG A 79 -5.60 -9.96 -1.36
CA ARG A 79 -5.82 -10.30 -2.76
C ARG A 79 -7.27 -10.13 -3.20
N LYS A 80 -7.47 -10.11 -4.49
CA LYS A 80 -8.79 -10.20 -5.12
C LYS A 80 -9.44 -11.53 -4.78
N PRO A 81 -10.80 -11.64 -4.93
CA PRO A 81 -11.51 -12.85 -4.56
C PRO A 81 -11.00 -14.12 -5.26
N ARG A 82 -11.09 -15.23 -4.55
CA ARG A 82 -10.75 -16.57 -5.03
C ARG A 82 -9.28 -16.78 -5.40
N LYS A 83 -8.39 -15.95 -4.85
CA LYS A 83 -6.95 -16.09 -5.06
C LYS A 83 -6.24 -16.76 -3.89
N LEU A 84 -6.80 -16.64 -2.69
CA LEU A 84 -6.23 -17.22 -1.48
C LEU A 84 -6.87 -18.59 -1.21
N PRO A 85 -6.05 -19.62 -0.88
CA PRO A 85 -6.54 -21.01 -0.82
C PRO A 85 -7.27 -21.38 0.48
N ALA A 86 -6.98 -20.71 1.60
CA ALA A 86 -7.59 -21.04 2.88
C ALA A 86 -8.79 -20.15 3.19
N GLU A 87 -9.41 -20.32 4.34
CA GLU A 87 -10.54 -19.52 4.77
C GLU A 87 -10.18 -18.04 4.87
N CYS A 88 -11.00 -17.18 4.28
CA CYS A 88 -10.76 -15.75 4.17
C CYS A 88 -11.80 -14.91 4.90
N ALA A 89 -11.38 -13.75 5.36
CA ALA A 89 -12.24 -12.62 5.61
C ALA A 89 -12.26 -11.75 4.34
N SER A 90 -13.43 -11.22 4.00
CA SER A 90 -13.65 -10.43 2.79
C SER A 90 -14.26 -9.08 3.12
N ILE A 91 -13.96 -8.10 2.30
CA ILE A 91 -14.60 -6.79 2.33
C ILE A 91 -14.86 -6.30 0.91
N SER A 92 -16.06 -5.76 0.70
CA SER A 92 -16.41 -5.09 -0.56
C SER A 92 -16.48 -3.59 -0.30
N TYR A 93 -16.00 -2.81 -1.24
CA TYR A 93 -16.03 -1.35 -1.17
C TYR A 93 -16.36 -0.76 -2.53
N GLU A 94 -16.95 0.43 -2.50
CA GLU A 94 -17.41 1.06 -3.72
C GLU A 94 -16.27 1.76 -4.44
N LEU A 95 -16.28 1.62 -5.76
CA LEU A 95 -15.47 2.39 -6.69
C LEU A 95 -16.33 3.49 -7.31
N GLU A 96 -15.71 4.37 -8.08
CA GLU A 96 -16.45 5.36 -8.88
C GLU A 96 -17.46 4.65 -9.81
N TYR A 97 -17.07 3.49 -10.34
CA TYR A 97 -17.92 2.65 -11.17
C TYR A 97 -17.86 1.21 -10.66
N GLY A 98 -18.92 0.75 -9.95
CA GLY A 98 -19.01 -0.60 -9.45
C GLY A 98 -18.42 -0.80 -8.06
N GLN A 99 -18.11 -2.04 -7.74
CA GLN A 99 -17.54 -2.46 -6.48
C GLN A 99 -16.28 -3.27 -6.71
N ASP A 100 -15.41 -3.27 -5.70
CA ASP A 100 -14.27 -4.18 -5.64
C ASP A 100 -14.33 -4.95 -4.32
N THR A 101 -13.72 -6.13 -4.29
CA THR A 101 -13.66 -6.99 -3.11
C THR A 101 -12.22 -7.41 -2.88
N LEU A 102 -11.81 -7.37 -1.62
CA LEU A 102 -10.50 -7.83 -1.18
C LEU A 102 -10.65 -8.88 -0.10
N GLU A 103 -9.70 -9.81 -0.06
CA GLU A 103 -9.67 -10.91 0.87
C GLU A 103 -8.33 -11.03 1.57
N ILE A 104 -8.37 -11.46 2.84
CA ILE A 104 -7.22 -11.80 3.64
C ILE A 104 -7.51 -13.14 4.33
N HIS A 105 -6.51 -13.99 4.51
CA HIS A 105 -6.69 -15.21 5.29
C HIS A 105 -7.13 -14.87 6.72
N ARG A 106 -8.06 -15.64 7.28
CA ARG A 106 -8.57 -15.41 8.63
C ARG A 106 -7.50 -15.60 9.71
N ASP A 107 -6.53 -16.44 9.46
CA ASP A 107 -5.42 -16.70 10.39
C ASP A 107 -4.18 -15.83 10.13
N ALA A 108 -4.28 -14.89 9.19
CA ALA A 108 -3.13 -14.07 8.79
C ALA A 108 -2.66 -13.12 9.89
N VAL A 109 -3.59 -12.58 10.65
CA VAL A 109 -3.35 -11.57 11.68
C VAL A 109 -3.99 -12.02 12.99
N GLY A 110 -3.22 -12.06 14.05
CA GLY A 110 -3.73 -12.37 15.39
C GLY A 110 -4.12 -11.14 16.17
N GLU A 111 -4.82 -11.36 17.28
CA GLU A 111 -5.23 -10.29 18.19
C GLU A 111 -4.03 -9.49 18.68
N GLY A 112 -4.09 -8.18 18.53
CA GLY A 112 -3.03 -7.27 18.96
C GLY A 112 -1.78 -7.25 18.08
N HIS A 113 -1.73 -8.04 16.99
CA HIS A 113 -0.63 -7.97 16.02
C HIS A 113 -0.47 -6.56 15.48
N ARG A 114 0.75 -6.09 15.46
CA ARG A 114 1.09 -4.76 14.95
C ARG A 114 1.37 -4.84 13.46
N VAL A 115 0.50 -4.21 12.68
CA VAL A 115 0.45 -4.37 11.22
C VAL A 115 0.80 -3.06 10.52
N LEU A 116 1.75 -3.14 9.60
CA LEU A 116 2.05 -2.09 8.63
C LEU A 116 1.41 -2.48 7.29
N ILE A 117 0.64 -1.57 6.70
CA ILE A 117 0.04 -1.78 5.38
C ILE A 117 0.90 -1.05 4.35
N ALA A 118 1.25 -1.72 3.26
CA ALA A 118 2.09 -1.13 2.21
C ALA A 118 1.47 -1.29 0.82
N ASP A 119 1.50 -0.22 0.06
CA ASP A 119 1.06 -0.21 -1.34
C ASP A 119 1.90 0.79 -2.14
N ASP A 120 1.77 0.77 -3.45
CA ASP A 120 2.51 1.68 -4.32
C ASP A 120 1.93 3.09 -4.37
N LEU A 121 0.60 3.21 -4.34
CA LEU A 121 -0.08 4.47 -4.59
C LEU A 121 -1.21 4.72 -3.60
N LEU A 122 -1.23 5.92 -3.04
CA LEU A 122 -2.39 6.46 -2.34
C LEU A 122 -3.09 7.48 -3.25
N ALA A 123 -4.26 7.12 -3.74
CA ALA A 123 -5.10 7.99 -4.56
C ALA A 123 -6.36 8.39 -3.78
N THR A 124 -7.48 7.71 -3.99
CA THR A 124 -8.73 8.02 -3.29
C THR A 124 -8.79 7.45 -1.87
N GLY A 125 -7.96 6.46 -1.55
CA GLY A 125 -7.89 5.84 -0.23
C GLY A 125 -8.89 4.72 0.00
N GLY A 126 -9.75 4.41 -0.96
CA GLY A 126 -10.76 3.37 -0.80
C GLY A 126 -10.17 1.99 -0.54
N THR A 127 -9.20 1.59 -1.34
CA THR A 127 -8.50 0.31 -1.20
C THR A 127 -7.79 0.21 0.15
N ALA A 128 -7.01 1.23 0.51
CA ALA A 128 -6.27 1.25 1.77
C ALA A 128 -7.21 1.18 2.97
N LYS A 129 -8.32 1.94 2.96
CA LYS A 129 -9.31 1.90 4.05
C LYS A 129 -9.96 0.54 4.17
N ALA A 130 -10.26 -0.11 3.06
CA ALA A 130 -10.81 -1.46 3.06
C ALA A 130 -9.85 -2.45 3.73
N VAL A 131 -8.55 -2.34 3.45
CA VAL A 131 -7.53 -3.19 4.07
C VAL A 131 -7.37 -2.91 5.56
N VAL A 132 -7.43 -1.64 5.97
CA VAL A 132 -7.49 -1.27 7.39
C VAL A 132 -8.64 -2.00 8.09
N ASP A 133 -9.83 -1.97 7.49
CA ASP A 133 -11.02 -2.60 8.07
C ASP A 133 -10.87 -4.12 8.14
N LEU A 134 -10.27 -4.76 7.14
CA LEU A 134 -9.96 -6.20 7.18
C LEU A 134 -9.02 -6.55 8.33
N VAL A 135 -7.92 -5.82 8.47
CA VAL A 135 -6.92 -6.06 9.51
C VAL A 135 -7.53 -5.87 10.90
N GLU A 136 -8.25 -4.78 11.10
CA GLU A 136 -8.88 -4.49 12.39
C GLU A 136 -10.00 -5.48 12.71
N GLY A 137 -10.72 -5.94 11.69
CA GLY A 137 -11.75 -6.98 11.85
C GLY A 137 -11.19 -8.31 12.32
N LEU A 138 -9.91 -8.60 12.08
CA LEU A 138 -9.22 -9.78 12.59
C LEU A 138 -8.58 -9.56 13.97
N GLY A 139 -8.70 -8.38 14.54
CA GLY A 139 -8.11 -8.03 15.83
C GLY A 139 -6.71 -7.42 15.73
N GLY A 140 -6.21 -7.16 14.53
CA GLY A 140 -4.92 -6.52 14.32
C GLY A 140 -4.96 -5.03 14.63
N ARG A 141 -3.79 -4.47 14.92
CA ARG A 141 -3.60 -3.04 15.14
C ARG A 141 -2.78 -2.45 13.99
N VAL A 142 -3.38 -1.53 13.24
CA VAL A 142 -2.67 -0.85 12.16
C VAL A 142 -1.76 0.22 12.76
N VAL A 143 -0.45 0.00 12.68
CA VAL A 143 0.56 0.93 13.22
C VAL A 143 0.97 1.98 12.21
N GLY A 144 0.69 1.76 10.93
CA GLY A 144 0.95 2.72 9.88
C GLY A 144 0.60 2.20 8.51
N LEU A 145 0.63 3.12 7.54
CA LEU A 145 0.47 2.80 6.13
C LEU A 145 1.61 3.49 5.35
N ALA A 146 2.26 2.73 4.48
CA ALA A 146 3.40 3.17 3.70
C ALA A 146 3.06 3.15 2.21
N PHE A 147 3.31 4.27 1.53
CA PHE A 147 3.09 4.41 0.09
C PHE A 147 4.33 4.97 -0.60
N VAL A 148 4.60 4.51 -1.81
CA VAL A 148 5.64 5.10 -2.64
C VAL A 148 5.19 6.48 -3.14
N VAL A 149 3.99 6.55 -3.69
CA VAL A 149 3.42 7.76 -4.30
C VAL A 149 2.11 8.13 -3.62
N GLU A 150 1.93 9.41 -3.37
CA GLU A 150 0.66 9.98 -2.90
C GLU A 150 0.21 11.09 -3.83
N LEU A 151 -1.04 11.01 -4.27
CA LEU A 151 -1.70 12.06 -5.06
C LEU A 151 -2.44 12.97 -4.07
N GLU A 152 -1.80 14.06 -3.65
CA GLU A 152 -2.33 14.92 -2.58
C GLU A 152 -3.58 15.70 -2.98
N PHE A 153 -3.86 15.81 -4.28
CA PHE A 153 -5.07 16.46 -4.79
C PHE A 153 -6.33 15.57 -4.67
N LEU A 154 -6.17 14.33 -4.21
CA LEU A 154 -7.27 13.38 -3.98
C LEU A 154 -7.48 13.16 -2.47
N PRO A 155 -8.66 12.66 -2.07
CA PRO A 155 -9.03 12.59 -0.65
C PRO A 155 -8.44 11.40 0.13
N GLY A 156 -7.42 10.73 -0.41
CA GLY A 156 -6.89 9.50 0.18
C GLY A 156 -6.45 9.64 1.63
N ARG A 157 -5.66 10.66 1.92
CA ARG A 157 -5.18 10.91 3.28
C ARG A 157 -6.33 11.23 4.24
N LYS A 158 -7.34 11.94 3.77
CA LYS A 158 -8.52 12.26 4.58
C LYS A 158 -9.29 11.00 4.97
N ARG A 159 -9.41 10.03 4.05
CA ARG A 159 -10.07 8.74 4.34
C ARG A 159 -9.33 7.91 5.37
N LEU A 160 -8.04 8.16 5.53
CA LEU A 160 -7.16 7.47 6.48
C LEU A 160 -6.89 8.32 7.72
N GLU A 161 -7.71 9.31 7.98
CA GLU A 161 -7.59 10.17 9.16
C GLU A 161 -7.56 9.32 10.44
N GLY A 162 -6.64 9.66 11.34
CA GLY A 162 -6.43 8.90 12.57
C GLY A 162 -5.37 7.82 12.46
N TYR A 163 -4.87 7.54 11.26
CA TYR A 163 -3.78 6.58 11.04
C TYR A 163 -2.48 7.30 10.66
N ASP A 164 -1.35 6.67 10.96
CA ASP A 164 -0.02 7.17 10.58
C ASP A 164 0.24 6.81 9.13
N VAL A 165 0.06 7.76 8.23
CA VAL A 165 0.24 7.58 6.78
C VAL A 165 1.54 8.28 6.36
N ARG A 166 2.46 7.51 5.78
CA ARG A 166 3.74 8.02 5.30
C ARG A 166 3.92 7.69 3.82
N SER A 167 4.20 8.71 3.04
CA SER A 167 4.42 8.62 1.59
C SER A 167 5.77 9.19 1.25
N LEU A 168 6.47 8.57 0.28
CA LEU A 168 7.79 9.05 -0.13
C LEU A 168 7.70 10.22 -1.11
N LEU A 169 6.87 10.08 -2.14
CA LEU A 169 6.79 11.02 -3.24
C LEU A 169 5.37 11.55 -3.35
N LYS A 170 5.24 12.87 -3.31
CA LYS A 170 3.93 13.52 -3.31
C LYS A 170 3.76 14.36 -4.56
N TYR A 171 2.59 14.24 -5.18
CA TYR A 171 2.21 15.00 -6.36
C TYR A 171 0.99 15.86 -6.05
N GLN A 172 1.06 17.13 -6.48
CA GLN A 172 0.03 18.13 -6.22
C GLN A 172 -1.02 18.21 -7.34
N SER A 173 -0.76 17.58 -8.47
CA SER A 173 -1.65 17.58 -9.61
C SER A 173 -1.52 16.30 -10.43
#